data_be682286b3766cbc9f04ce718ab13d1c
#
_entry.id   be682286b3766cbc9f04ce718ab13d1c
#
_cell.length_a   1.000
_cell.length_b   1.000
_cell.length_c   1.000
_cell.angle_alpha   90.00
_cell.angle_beta   90.00
_cell.angle_gamma   90.00
#
_symmetry.space_group_name_H-M   'P 1'
#
loop_
_entity.id
_entity.type
_entity.pdbx_description
1 polymer ?
#
loop_
_entity_poly.entity_id
_entity_poly.type
_entity_poly.pdbx_seq_one_letter_code
_entity_poly.pdbx_strand_id
1 'polypeptide(L)'
;MRVTNNMIMSNTKININGNKTNVNTLNNQMTSQKKISKPSDDPVIAIRALRLRSSLSQINQYYEKNIPDAEAWLDVTETSLTNMKKLLTTIHTQCDAGANGTLTEEDRKTILKQLQSLSDQIYSEGDADYAGRTVFTGYKTNSTLTFQADSKETYNISEYLSADKIEEYNYSYGNVKTPTAADVAAKTAPGTPENTTLHRLRLSYDNITDITGGKISYSYTDTTTGQMTTKELNVTTVTTSDLEVSSYAIADNDIVFNKDTGEFLMGKTLASNLKSFGATVSVNYDKTGFSKGELRPENYFDCTNNTDAANPIQYTNFENGKRVRQDIEYTIASNQTLVVNTQASTVFNSDIARDLDNLTSIVQSAIDAHSVVDNIKEMKGLSQYSSKDDQEYLESCLAAAQKQADYADHQMQTVFNRGLTKFEGYMSDVNLAITDVGSKGQQLDITKNRMSNQQQTVEALKSDNEDKDLSEIIIDYTSSYTAYQASLQAAAKLERQTLLDYL
;
A
#
# COMPACT_ATOMS: atom_id res chain seq x y z
N MET A 1 -79.97 -39.84 23.10
CA MET A 1 -80.01 -38.38 23.33
C MET A 1 -81.03 -37.77 22.36
N ARG A 2 -82.03 -37.04 22.92
CA ARG A 2 -82.98 -36.30 22.05
C ARG A 2 -82.24 -35.07 21.53
N VAL A 3 -81.90 -35.04 20.25
CA VAL A 3 -81.34 -33.86 19.60
C VAL A 3 -82.44 -32.84 19.37
N THR A 4 -82.39 -31.73 20.10
CA THR A 4 -83.35 -30.64 19.93
C THR A 4 -83.04 -29.79 18.72
N ASN A 5 -84.10 -29.20 18.12
CA ASN A 5 -83.93 -28.31 16.89
C ASN A 5 -82.93 -27.17 17.18
N ASN A 6 -82.86 -26.64 18.39
CA ASN A 6 -81.94 -25.64 18.81
C ASN A 6 -80.46 -26.15 18.78
N MET A 7 -80.21 -27.43 19.09
CA MET A 7 -78.87 -28.02 19.00
C MET A 7 -78.44 -28.17 17.55
N ILE A 8 -79.35 -28.57 16.67
CA ILE A 8 -79.06 -28.68 15.22
C ILE A 8 -78.77 -27.30 14.65
N MET A 9 -79.58 -26.28 14.95
CA MET A 9 -79.34 -24.90 14.50
C MET A 9 -78.01 -24.33 15.02
N SER A 10 -77.66 -24.58 16.31
CA SER A 10 -76.36 -24.14 16.88
C SER A 10 -75.18 -24.79 16.17
N ASN A 11 -75.23 -26.12 15.93
CA ASN A 11 -74.21 -26.84 15.20
C ASN A 11 -74.08 -26.35 13.75
N THR A 12 -75.19 -26.09 13.06
CA THR A 12 -75.18 -25.56 11.73
C THR A 12 -74.56 -24.18 11.66
N LYS A 13 -74.88 -23.30 12.63
CA LYS A 13 -74.26 -21.97 12.75
C LYS A 13 -72.76 -22.05 12.99
N ILE A 14 -72.27 -22.99 13.84
CA ILE A 14 -70.85 -23.24 14.06
C ILE A 14 -70.15 -23.68 12.77
N ASN A 15 -70.77 -24.63 12.04
CA ASN A 15 -70.24 -25.13 10.77
C ASN A 15 -70.20 -24.05 9.69
N ILE A 16 -71.22 -23.20 9.58
CA ILE A 16 -71.23 -22.06 8.66
C ILE A 16 -70.12 -21.07 9.00
N ASN A 17 -69.96 -20.76 10.29
CA ASN A 17 -68.86 -19.84 10.70
C ASN A 17 -67.47 -20.45 10.44
N GLY A 18 -67.34 -21.79 10.65
CA GLY A 18 -66.10 -22.50 10.28
C GLY A 18 -65.81 -22.42 8.79
N ASN A 19 -66.78 -22.72 7.94
CA ASN A 19 -66.65 -22.63 6.49
C ASN A 19 -66.33 -21.19 6.04
N LYS A 20 -66.99 -20.18 6.62
CA LYS A 20 -66.71 -18.76 6.34
C LYS A 20 -65.29 -18.38 6.69
N THR A 21 -64.82 -18.85 7.84
CA THR A 21 -63.42 -18.60 8.30
C THR A 21 -62.43 -19.24 7.34
N ASN A 22 -62.66 -20.49 6.92
CA ASN A 22 -61.82 -21.16 5.93
C ASN A 22 -61.78 -20.43 4.59
N VAL A 23 -62.95 -20.02 4.04
CA VAL A 23 -63.02 -19.21 2.78
C VAL A 23 -62.21 -17.90 2.94
N ASN A 24 -62.35 -17.22 4.08
CA ASN A 24 -61.63 -15.99 4.32
C ASN A 24 -60.09 -16.24 4.43
N THR A 25 -59.69 -17.31 5.10
CA THR A 25 -58.27 -17.71 5.18
C THR A 25 -57.69 -18.01 3.78
N LEU A 26 -58.41 -18.80 2.95
CA LEU A 26 -58.00 -19.14 1.61
C LEU A 26 -57.96 -17.92 0.68
N ASN A 27 -58.92 -16.99 0.84
CA ASN A 27 -58.90 -15.72 0.13
C ASN A 27 -57.64 -14.86 0.48
N ASN A 28 -57.28 -14.80 1.76
CA ASN A 28 -56.07 -14.14 2.20
C ASN A 28 -54.80 -14.83 1.66
N GLN A 29 -54.76 -16.18 1.68
CA GLN A 29 -53.69 -16.96 1.07
C GLN A 29 -53.60 -16.74 -0.43
N MET A 30 -54.74 -16.68 -1.16
CA MET A 30 -54.80 -16.41 -2.59
C MET A 30 -54.24 -15.02 -2.93
N THR A 31 -54.56 -14.01 -2.11
CA THR A 31 -54.11 -12.64 -2.33
C THR A 31 -52.60 -12.48 -2.01
N SER A 32 -52.10 -13.13 -0.97
CA SER A 32 -50.71 -13.03 -0.49
C SER A 32 -49.77 -14.09 -1.07
N GLN A 33 -50.31 -15.17 -1.63
CA GLN A 33 -49.60 -16.39 -2.05
C GLN A 33 -48.75 -17.01 -0.91
N LYS A 34 -49.09 -16.70 0.34
CA LYS A 34 -48.37 -17.19 1.53
C LYS A 34 -49.24 -18.20 2.30
N LYS A 35 -48.59 -19.24 2.88
CA LYS A 35 -49.23 -20.26 3.71
C LYS A 35 -49.86 -19.66 4.99
N ILE A 36 -49.21 -18.66 5.57
CA ILE A 36 -49.64 -17.96 6.78
C ILE A 36 -49.64 -16.45 6.58
N SER A 37 -50.59 -15.76 7.18
CA SER A 37 -50.66 -14.30 7.20
C SER A 37 -50.21 -13.69 8.49
N LYS A 38 -50.30 -14.42 9.58
CA LYS A 38 -49.87 -13.99 10.95
C LYS A 38 -49.09 -15.10 11.63
N PRO A 39 -48.10 -14.76 12.50
CA PRO A 39 -47.34 -15.75 13.29
C PRO A 39 -48.22 -16.67 14.16
N SER A 40 -49.44 -16.21 14.52
CA SER A 40 -50.40 -16.99 15.29
C SER A 40 -51.09 -18.08 14.46
N ASP A 41 -51.07 -18.02 13.12
CA ASP A 41 -51.70 -19.01 12.27
C ASP A 41 -50.97 -20.35 12.31
N ASP A 42 -49.61 -20.30 12.21
CA ASP A 42 -48.72 -21.43 12.42
C ASP A 42 -47.38 -20.93 12.97
N PRO A 43 -47.10 -21.07 14.29
CA PRO A 43 -45.85 -20.62 14.92
C PRO A 43 -44.61 -21.34 14.38
N VAL A 44 -44.70 -22.59 13.90
CA VAL A 44 -43.56 -23.35 13.40
C VAL A 44 -43.10 -22.82 12.04
N ILE A 45 -44.06 -22.60 11.12
CA ILE A 45 -43.79 -21.97 9.84
C ILE A 45 -43.23 -20.57 10.06
N ALA A 46 -43.83 -19.77 10.97
CA ALA A 46 -43.39 -18.42 11.25
C ALA A 46 -41.94 -18.36 11.79
N ILE A 47 -41.58 -19.23 12.75
CA ILE A 47 -40.21 -19.28 13.30
C ILE A 47 -39.18 -19.69 12.20
N ARG A 48 -39.51 -20.68 11.37
CA ARG A 48 -38.68 -21.08 10.24
C ARG A 48 -38.50 -19.93 9.24
N ALA A 49 -39.59 -19.26 8.89
CA ALA A 49 -39.58 -18.13 7.99
C ALA A 49 -38.66 -17.01 8.47
N LEU A 50 -38.74 -16.63 9.75
CA LEU A 50 -37.88 -15.63 10.36
C LEU A 50 -36.40 -16.04 10.32
N ARG A 51 -36.07 -17.30 10.62
CA ARG A 51 -34.71 -17.82 10.57
C ARG A 51 -34.16 -17.81 9.13
N LEU A 52 -34.95 -18.29 8.16
CA LEU A 52 -34.55 -18.31 6.74
C LEU A 52 -34.37 -16.89 6.18
N ARG A 53 -35.25 -15.96 6.53
CA ARG A 53 -35.10 -14.54 6.15
C ARG A 53 -33.85 -13.91 6.77
N SER A 54 -33.56 -14.18 8.04
CA SER A 54 -32.33 -13.72 8.69
C SER A 54 -31.09 -14.29 8.02
N SER A 55 -31.08 -15.61 7.74
CA SER A 55 -29.97 -16.25 7.00
C SER A 55 -29.79 -15.66 5.61
N LEU A 56 -30.89 -15.45 4.88
CA LEU A 56 -30.85 -14.86 3.53
C LEU A 56 -30.30 -13.43 3.58
N SER A 57 -30.74 -12.64 4.55
CA SER A 57 -30.24 -11.27 4.73
C SER A 57 -28.73 -11.23 5.01
N GLN A 58 -28.22 -12.17 5.82
CA GLN A 58 -26.77 -12.29 6.08
C GLN A 58 -26.01 -12.74 4.84
N ILE A 59 -26.52 -13.71 4.08
CA ILE A 59 -25.90 -14.17 2.83
C ILE A 59 -25.86 -13.03 1.81
N ASN A 60 -26.96 -12.28 1.65
CA ASN A 60 -27.03 -11.15 0.75
C ASN A 60 -26.04 -10.05 1.15
N GLN A 61 -25.86 -9.80 2.46
CA GLN A 61 -24.85 -8.85 2.94
C GLN A 61 -23.43 -9.28 2.49
N TYR A 62 -23.10 -10.57 2.58
CA TYR A 62 -21.80 -11.07 2.12
C TYR A 62 -21.70 -11.03 0.59
N TYR A 63 -22.69 -11.58 -0.11
CA TYR A 63 -22.64 -11.78 -1.55
C TYR A 63 -22.77 -10.48 -2.36
N GLU A 64 -23.69 -9.59 -1.97
CA GLU A 64 -24.04 -8.40 -2.75
C GLU A 64 -23.27 -7.14 -2.31
N LYS A 65 -22.66 -7.16 -1.10
CA LYS A 65 -21.98 -5.99 -0.54
C LYS A 65 -20.51 -6.25 -0.22
N ASN A 66 -20.24 -7.14 0.74
CA ASN A 66 -18.89 -7.30 1.28
C ASN A 66 -17.92 -7.89 0.26
N ILE A 67 -18.34 -8.91 -0.50
CA ILE A 67 -17.49 -9.55 -1.50
C ILE A 67 -17.19 -8.60 -2.66
N PRO A 68 -18.16 -7.93 -3.32
CA PRO A 68 -17.85 -6.96 -4.38
C PRO A 68 -16.98 -5.78 -3.92
N ASP A 69 -17.16 -5.30 -2.67
CA ASP A 69 -16.32 -4.23 -2.13
C ASP A 69 -14.88 -4.70 -1.93
N ALA A 70 -14.70 -5.94 -1.44
CA ALA A 70 -13.38 -6.56 -1.31
C ALA A 70 -12.71 -6.85 -2.68
N GLU A 71 -13.49 -7.32 -3.68
CA GLU A 71 -13.02 -7.52 -5.07
C GLU A 71 -12.48 -6.20 -5.63
N ALA A 72 -13.27 -5.13 -5.57
CA ALA A 72 -12.89 -3.84 -6.10
C ALA A 72 -11.63 -3.26 -5.40
N TRP A 73 -11.47 -3.48 -4.09
CA TRP A 73 -10.26 -3.12 -3.37
C TRP A 73 -9.03 -3.87 -3.89
N LEU A 74 -9.14 -5.18 -4.08
CA LEU A 74 -8.05 -6.01 -4.60
C LEU A 74 -7.71 -5.66 -6.05
N ASP A 75 -8.71 -5.36 -6.91
CA ASP A 75 -8.50 -4.98 -8.31
C ASP A 75 -7.71 -3.66 -8.43
N VAL A 76 -8.04 -2.65 -7.60
CA VAL A 76 -7.28 -1.39 -7.54
C VAL A 76 -5.86 -1.65 -7.07
N THR A 77 -5.68 -2.48 -6.04
CA THR A 77 -4.36 -2.84 -5.51
C THR A 77 -3.53 -3.57 -6.57
N GLU A 78 -4.09 -4.57 -7.26
CA GLU A 78 -3.40 -5.33 -8.32
C GLU A 78 -3.01 -4.45 -9.50
N THR A 79 -3.88 -3.54 -9.90
CA THR A 79 -3.63 -2.58 -10.99
C THR A 79 -2.43 -1.68 -10.64
N SER A 80 -2.42 -1.09 -9.46
CA SER A 80 -1.32 -0.24 -8.98
C SER A 80 0.00 -1.03 -8.89
N LEU A 81 -0.01 -2.23 -8.30
CA LEU A 81 1.18 -3.09 -8.23
C LEU A 81 1.71 -3.50 -9.61
N THR A 82 0.81 -3.77 -10.56
CA THR A 82 1.18 -4.11 -11.93
C THR A 82 1.84 -2.92 -12.64
N ASN A 83 1.33 -1.71 -12.45
CA ASN A 83 1.93 -0.49 -12.98
C ASN A 83 3.29 -0.23 -12.33
N MET A 84 3.40 -0.34 -11.00
CA MET A 84 4.68 -0.23 -10.30
C MET A 84 5.72 -1.22 -10.85
N LYS A 85 5.33 -2.48 -11.09
CA LYS A 85 6.21 -3.47 -11.71
C LYS A 85 6.72 -3.02 -13.09
N LYS A 86 5.86 -2.44 -13.94
CA LYS A 86 6.26 -1.91 -15.25
C LYS A 86 7.27 -0.77 -15.11
N LEU A 87 7.05 0.15 -14.15
CA LEU A 87 7.97 1.26 -13.87
C LEU A 87 9.33 0.72 -13.40
N LEU A 88 9.36 -0.21 -12.44
CA LEU A 88 10.59 -0.85 -11.98
C LEU A 88 11.33 -1.60 -13.10
N THR A 89 10.61 -2.27 -14.00
CA THR A 89 11.19 -2.93 -15.18
C THR A 89 11.83 -1.91 -16.11
N THR A 90 11.19 -0.76 -16.30
CA THR A 90 11.77 0.32 -17.13
C THR A 90 13.02 0.90 -16.48
N ILE A 91 13.02 1.11 -15.15
CA ILE A 91 14.21 1.57 -14.40
C ILE A 91 15.34 0.55 -14.53
N HIS A 92 15.03 -0.74 -14.35
CA HIS A 92 16.02 -1.80 -14.54
C HIS A 92 16.65 -1.77 -15.96
N THR A 93 15.83 -1.51 -16.99
CA THR A 93 16.35 -1.34 -18.36
C THR A 93 17.25 -0.11 -18.49
N GLN A 94 16.93 1.00 -17.79
CA GLN A 94 17.83 2.16 -17.75
C GLN A 94 19.12 1.85 -16.99
N CYS A 95 19.04 1.02 -15.94
CA CYS A 95 20.24 0.56 -15.24
C CYS A 95 21.14 -0.28 -16.15
N ASP A 96 20.58 -1.17 -16.95
CA ASP A 96 21.34 -1.95 -17.93
C ASP A 96 22.02 -1.06 -18.99
N ALA A 97 21.28 -0.08 -19.51
CA ALA A 97 21.83 0.91 -20.43
C ALA A 97 22.95 1.74 -19.80
N GLY A 98 22.75 2.22 -18.56
CA GLY A 98 23.74 3.03 -17.82
C GLY A 98 24.98 2.27 -17.37
N ALA A 99 24.87 0.96 -17.19
CA ALA A 99 25.99 0.08 -16.84
C ALA A 99 26.96 -0.12 -18.02
N ASN A 100 26.51 0.09 -19.26
CA ASN A 100 27.34 0.02 -20.45
C ASN A 100 28.25 1.27 -20.59
N GLY A 101 29.56 1.07 -20.62
CA GLY A 101 30.57 2.12 -20.49
C GLY A 101 30.77 3.09 -21.65
N THR A 102 29.92 3.09 -22.69
CA THR A 102 30.13 3.89 -23.94
C THR A 102 28.96 4.85 -24.18
N LEU A 103 28.51 5.54 -23.14
CA LEU A 103 27.41 6.50 -23.25
C LEU A 103 27.89 7.85 -23.78
N THR A 104 27.17 8.38 -24.76
CA THR A 104 27.33 9.75 -25.20
C THR A 104 26.68 10.73 -24.21
N GLU A 105 26.98 12.03 -24.33
CA GLU A 105 26.35 13.06 -23.52
C GLU A 105 24.82 13.07 -23.68
N GLU A 106 24.33 12.89 -24.91
CA GLU A 106 22.89 12.83 -25.19
C GLU A 106 22.22 11.57 -24.56
N ASP A 107 22.93 10.45 -24.55
CA ASP A 107 22.44 9.23 -23.88
C ASP A 107 22.30 9.45 -22.36
N ARG A 108 23.31 10.06 -21.71
CA ARG A 108 23.26 10.41 -20.29
C ARG A 108 22.11 11.36 -19.98
N LYS A 109 21.91 12.41 -20.77
CA LYS A 109 20.81 13.36 -20.61
C LYS A 109 19.44 12.68 -20.79
N THR A 110 19.36 11.72 -21.70
CA THR A 110 18.14 10.95 -21.95
C THR A 110 17.83 10.04 -20.75
N ILE A 111 18.81 9.28 -20.25
CA ILE A 111 18.68 8.45 -19.06
C ILE A 111 18.27 9.29 -17.85
N LEU A 112 18.92 10.45 -17.64
CA LEU A 112 18.60 11.37 -16.55
C LEU A 112 17.11 11.77 -16.55
N LYS A 113 16.62 12.25 -17.71
CA LYS A 113 15.21 12.67 -17.83
C LYS A 113 14.24 11.53 -17.61
N GLN A 114 14.57 10.34 -18.09
CA GLN A 114 13.74 9.17 -17.90
C GLN A 114 13.69 8.74 -16.43
N LEU A 115 14.84 8.69 -15.74
CA LEU A 115 14.90 8.37 -14.31
C LEU A 115 14.13 9.37 -13.46
N GLN A 116 14.25 10.67 -13.73
CA GLN A 116 13.48 11.72 -13.06
C GLN A 116 11.96 11.51 -13.23
N SER A 117 11.52 11.29 -14.48
CA SER A 117 10.11 11.04 -14.76
C SER A 117 9.58 9.75 -14.11
N LEU A 118 10.39 8.71 -14.03
CA LEU A 118 10.03 7.45 -13.38
C LEU A 118 9.98 7.58 -11.86
N SER A 119 10.89 8.38 -11.27
CA SER A 119 10.88 8.69 -9.84
C SER A 119 9.57 9.36 -9.42
N ASP A 120 9.11 10.35 -10.19
CA ASP A 120 7.84 11.06 -9.94
C ASP A 120 6.62 10.14 -10.02
N GLN A 121 6.67 9.11 -10.88
CA GLN A 121 5.55 8.22 -11.12
C GLN A 121 5.47 7.07 -10.11
N ILE A 122 6.60 6.53 -9.62
CA ILE A 122 6.61 5.27 -8.88
C ILE A 122 5.81 5.35 -7.58
N TYR A 123 5.91 6.46 -6.85
CA TYR A 123 5.19 6.64 -5.60
C TYR A 123 3.76 7.16 -5.80
N SER A 124 3.45 7.74 -6.97
CA SER A 124 2.06 8.12 -7.29
C SER A 124 1.15 6.88 -7.41
N GLU A 125 1.68 5.72 -7.79
CA GLU A 125 0.95 4.46 -7.76
C GLU A 125 0.60 4.02 -6.32
N GLY A 126 1.38 4.43 -5.33
CA GLY A 126 1.12 4.20 -3.91
C GLY A 126 -0.03 5.03 -3.35
N ASP A 127 -0.41 6.12 -4.04
CA ASP A 127 -1.54 6.97 -3.68
C ASP A 127 -2.88 6.48 -4.29
N ALA A 128 -2.88 5.27 -4.89
CA ALA A 128 -4.10 4.68 -5.44
C ALA A 128 -5.21 4.62 -4.39
N ASP A 129 -6.42 5.01 -4.80
CA ASP A 129 -7.58 5.05 -3.92
C ASP A 129 -8.74 4.20 -4.43
N TYR A 130 -9.52 3.69 -3.50
CA TYR A 130 -10.81 3.07 -3.74
C TYR A 130 -11.89 3.78 -2.93
N ALA A 131 -12.84 4.39 -3.61
CA ALA A 131 -13.95 5.15 -3.01
C ALA A 131 -13.48 6.22 -1.99
N GLY A 132 -12.39 6.94 -2.30
CA GLY A 132 -11.80 7.97 -1.45
C GLY A 132 -10.98 7.45 -0.27
N ARG A 133 -10.64 6.15 -0.28
CA ARG A 133 -9.78 5.50 0.72
C ARG A 133 -8.52 4.99 0.04
N THR A 134 -7.36 5.42 0.51
CA THR A 134 -6.07 4.93 0.02
C THR A 134 -5.88 3.46 0.39
N VAL A 135 -5.39 2.65 -0.57
CA VAL A 135 -5.34 1.18 -0.41
C VAL A 135 -4.08 0.68 0.27
N PHE A 136 -3.00 1.49 0.33
CA PHE A 136 -1.68 1.08 0.85
C PHE A 136 -1.34 1.64 2.23
N THR A 137 -2.10 2.59 2.76
CA THR A 137 -1.80 3.32 4.00
C THR A 137 -2.30 2.65 5.29
N GLY A 138 -2.73 1.38 5.20
CA GLY A 138 -3.27 0.63 6.33
C GLY A 138 -4.53 1.29 6.89
N TYR A 139 -4.56 1.55 8.22
CA TYR A 139 -5.73 2.18 8.86
C TYR A 139 -5.89 3.68 8.55
N LYS A 140 -4.84 4.33 8.00
CA LYS A 140 -4.83 5.76 7.67
C LYS A 140 -5.40 6.04 6.27
N THR A 141 -6.51 5.44 5.93
CA THR A 141 -7.12 5.46 4.60
C THR A 141 -7.52 6.85 4.09
N ASN A 142 -7.54 7.86 4.96
CA ASN A 142 -7.86 9.26 4.61
C ASN A 142 -6.62 10.10 4.25
N SER A 143 -5.42 9.53 4.34
CA SER A 143 -4.17 10.21 3.98
C SER A 143 -3.51 9.50 2.80
N THR A 144 -2.89 10.28 1.93
CA THR A 144 -2.07 9.75 0.82
C THR A 144 -0.76 9.16 1.36
N LEU A 145 -0.14 8.29 0.58
CA LEU A 145 1.17 7.72 0.91
C LEU A 145 2.28 8.78 0.82
N THR A 146 2.11 9.73 -0.12
CA THR A 146 3.08 10.78 -0.41
C THR A 146 2.54 12.17 -0.07
N PHE A 147 3.44 13.14 0.09
CA PHE A 147 3.08 14.54 0.17
C PHE A 147 2.64 15.03 -1.22
N GLN A 148 1.42 15.56 -1.33
CA GLN A 148 0.85 16.02 -2.60
C GLN A 148 1.36 17.42 -3.02
N ALA A 149 1.96 18.15 -2.10
CA ALA A 149 2.60 19.45 -2.30
C ALA A 149 3.73 19.61 -1.30
N ASP A 150 4.63 20.55 -1.56
CA ASP A 150 5.69 20.91 -0.61
C ASP A 150 5.09 21.26 0.74
N SER A 151 5.58 20.64 1.79
CA SER A 151 5.12 20.78 3.16
C SER A 151 6.22 21.33 4.06
N LYS A 152 5.82 22.11 5.06
CA LYS A 152 6.71 22.61 6.13
C LYS A 152 6.51 21.83 7.43
N GLU A 153 5.90 20.67 7.35
CA GLU A 153 5.71 19.81 8.51
C GLU A 153 7.06 19.41 9.11
N THR A 154 7.06 19.24 10.43
CA THR A 154 8.25 18.81 11.18
C THR A 154 7.94 17.50 11.86
N TYR A 155 8.79 16.51 11.61
CA TYR A 155 8.70 15.18 12.21
C TYR A 155 9.99 14.86 12.98
N ASN A 156 9.83 14.26 14.16
CA ASN A 156 10.88 13.45 14.79
C ASN A 156 10.64 12.01 14.38
N ILE A 157 11.64 11.38 13.76
CA ILE A 157 11.53 10.06 13.11
C ILE A 157 12.51 9.10 13.79
N SER A 158 12.01 7.90 14.12
CA SER A 158 12.83 6.79 14.61
C SER A 158 12.97 5.73 13.51
N GLU A 159 14.17 5.50 13.04
CA GLU A 159 14.47 4.56 11.96
C GLU A 159 15.39 3.43 12.45
N TYR A 160 15.07 2.20 12.02
CA TYR A 160 15.82 0.99 12.35
C TYR A 160 16.47 0.42 11.08
N LEU A 161 17.78 0.46 10.99
CA LEU A 161 18.55 0.08 9.81
C LEU A 161 19.35 -1.20 10.07
N SER A 162 19.24 -2.20 9.21
CA SER A 162 20.12 -3.36 9.27
C SER A 162 21.54 -3.00 8.81
N ALA A 163 22.55 -3.51 9.49
CA ALA A 163 23.94 -3.38 9.07
C ALA A 163 24.22 -4.00 7.69
N ASP A 164 23.37 -4.90 7.19
CA ASP A 164 23.48 -5.44 5.85
C ASP A 164 23.29 -4.39 4.75
N LYS A 165 22.59 -3.28 5.07
CA LYS A 165 22.42 -2.13 4.17
C LYS A 165 23.68 -1.24 4.06
N ILE A 166 24.71 -1.47 4.86
CA ILE A 166 25.98 -0.75 4.74
C ILE A 166 26.61 -1.15 3.40
N GLU A 167 26.87 -0.19 2.55
CA GLU A 167 27.47 -0.40 1.23
C GLU A 167 28.79 0.38 1.08
N GLU A 168 29.72 -0.14 0.30
CA GLU A 168 30.91 0.60 -0.11
C GLU A 168 30.52 1.61 -1.19
N TYR A 169 31.04 2.83 -1.09
CA TYR A 169 30.77 3.88 -2.06
C TYR A 169 32.00 4.73 -2.27
N ASN A 170 32.26 5.13 -3.51
CA ASN A 170 33.39 5.97 -3.88
C ASN A 170 32.97 7.44 -3.87
N TYR A 171 33.70 8.25 -3.15
CA TYR A 171 33.52 9.69 -3.09
C TYR A 171 34.68 10.37 -3.79
N SER A 172 34.38 11.25 -4.76
CA SER A 172 35.36 12.05 -5.49
C SER A 172 35.48 13.41 -4.84
N TYR A 173 36.69 13.91 -4.72
CA TYR A 173 37.00 15.24 -4.20
C TYR A 173 38.11 15.91 -5.01
N GLY A 174 38.38 17.19 -4.75
CA GLY A 174 39.34 17.96 -5.52
C GLY A 174 38.89 18.28 -6.96
N ASN A 175 37.58 18.44 -7.14
CA ASN A 175 36.93 18.61 -8.43
C ASN A 175 37.49 19.83 -9.19
N VAL A 176 37.70 19.64 -10.49
CA VAL A 176 38.11 20.70 -11.43
C VAL A 176 36.87 21.51 -11.83
N LYS A 177 37.03 22.81 -11.84
CA LYS A 177 36.06 23.74 -12.41
C LYS A 177 36.55 24.29 -13.72
N THR A 178 35.66 24.68 -14.62
CA THR A 178 36.04 25.40 -15.83
C THR A 178 36.81 26.68 -15.45
N PRO A 179 38.10 26.84 -15.89
CA PRO A 179 38.91 27.99 -15.50
C PRO A 179 38.31 29.28 -16.06
N THR A 180 38.31 30.31 -15.24
CA THR A 180 37.92 31.66 -15.67
C THR A 180 39.08 32.33 -16.42
N ALA A 181 38.84 33.44 -17.12
CA ALA A 181 39.90 34.21 -17.77
C ALA A 181 40.95 34.71 -16.76
N ALA A 182 40.57 34.98 -15.52
CA ALA A 182 41.47 35.36 -14.45
C ALA A 182 42.35 34.17 -14.01
N ASP A 183 41.82 32.95 -13.95
CA ASP A 183 42.57 31.74 -13.62
C ASP A 183 43.61 31.43 -14.70
N VAL A 184 43.24 31.59 -15.98
CA VAL A 184 44.18 31.44 -17.11
C VAL A 184 45.28 32.47 -17.04
N ALA A 185 44.99 33.74 -16.74
CA ALA A 185 45.99 34.80 -16.62
C ALA A 185 46.92 34.57 -15.40
N ALA A 186 46.38 34.11 -14.28
CA ALA A 186 47.12 33.86 -13.04
C ALA A 186 47.80 32.48 -13.02
N LYS A 187 47.47 31.57 -13.95
CA LYS A 187 47.91 30.16 -13.95
C LYS A 187 47.56 29.47 -12.63
N THR A 188 46.33 29.71 -12.15
CA THR A 188 45.84 29.09 -10.90
C THR A 188 45.88 27.57 -11.03
N ALA A 189 46.51 26.87 -10.09
CA ALA A 189 46.63 25.42 -10.18
C ALA A 189 45.23 24.75 -10.27
N PRO A 190 44.99 23.85 -11.25
CA PRO A 190 43.72 23.14 -11.34
C PRO A 190 43.48 22.23 -10.15
N GLY A 191 42.22 21.91 -9.87
CA GLY A 191 41.90 20.88 -8.90
C GLY A 191 42.61 19.56 -9.21
N THR A 192 42.88 18.78 -8.19
CA THR A 192 43.46 17.43 -8.32
C THR A 192 42.40 16.40 -7.96
N PRO A 193 41.65 15.87 -8.94
CA PRO A 193 40.61 14.89 -8.66
C PRO A 193 41.18 13.60 -8.05
N GLU A 194 40.65 13.22 -6.93
CA GLU A 194 40.97 11.97 -6.22
C GLU A 194 39.69 11.26 -5.78
N ASN A 195 39.79 9.95 -5.55
CA ASN A 195 38.70 9.12 -5.04
C ASN A 195 39.08 8.49 -3.70
N THR A 196 38.11 8.43 -2.81
CA THR A 196 38.20 7.63 -1.59
C THR A 196 37.01 6.69 -1.49
N THR A 197 37.22 5.47 -0.98
CA THR A 197 36.16 4.49 -0.74
C THR A 197 35.80 4.50 0.72
N LEU A 198 34.53 4.80 1.02
CA LEU A 198 33.98 4.76 2.37
C LEU A 198 32.79 3.78 2.42
N HIS A 199 32.42 3.42 3.63
CA HIS A 199 31.21 2.65 3.88
C HIS A 199 30.09 3.61 4.26
N ARG A 200 28.94 3.50 3.58
CA ARG A 200 27.78 4.34 3.87
C ARG A 200 26.56 3.53 4.30
N LEU A 201 25.79 4.12 5.19
CA LEU A 201 24.44 3.66 5.57
C LEU A 201 23.51 4.84 5.39
N ARG A 202 22.45 4.67 4.57
CA ARG A 202 21.54 5.76 4.21
C ARG A 202 20.28 5.73 5.04
N LEU A 203 19.82 6.91 5.46
CA LEU A 203 18.47 7.12 5.97
C LEU A 203 17.47 7.15 4.81
N SER A 204 16.20 6.97 5.13
CA SER A 204 15.10 7.03 4.16
C SER A 204 14.86 8.43 3.61
N TYR A 205 15.39 9.46 4.25
CA TYR A 205 15.27 10.86 3.84
C TYR A 205 16.63 11.53 3.73
N ASP A 206 16.69 12.59 2.96
CA ASP A 206 17.78 13.56 2.88
C ASP A 206 17.39 14.89 3.54
N ASN A 207 18.26 15.89 3.45
CA ASN A 207 18.03 17.23 4.01
C ASN A 207 17.55 17.17 5.47
N ILE A 208 18.26 16.39 6.28
CA ILE A 208 17.96 16.17 7.70
C ILE A 208 18.34 17.42 8.50
N THR A 209 17.46 17.82 9.41
CA THR A 209 17.71 18.98 10.26
C THR A 209 18.79 18.69 11.29
N ASP A 210 18.63 17.59 12.06
CA ASP A 210 19.63 17.16 13.06
C ASP A 210 19.39 15.71 13.48
N ILE A 211 20.46 15.07 13.99
CA ILE A 211 20.38 13.79 14.71
C ILE A 211 20.11 14.08 16.19
N THR A 212 19.02 13.53 16.71
CA THR A 212 18.61 13.77 18.09
C THR A 212 19.70 13.39 19.09
N GLY A 213 20.23 14.37 19.80
CA GLY A 213 21.30 14.17 20.79
C GLY A 213 22.69 13.87 20.22
N GLY A 214 22.91 13.95 18.90
CA GLY A 214 24.21 13.71 18.26
C GLY A 214 24.73 12.28 18.44
N LYS A 215 23.83 11.32 18.63
CA LYS A 215 24.17 9.91 18.87
C LYS A 215 23.26 8.98 18.11
N ILE A 216 23.80 7.82 17.75
CA ILE A 216 23.03 6.66 17.27
C ILE A 216 23.28 5.49 18.22
N SER A 217 22.37 4.55 18.25
CA SER A 217 22.56 3.30 18.98
C SER A 217 22.56 2.12 18.01
N TYR A 218 23.31 1.08 18.32
CA TYR A 218 23.22 -0.18 17.60
C TYR A 218 23.07 -1.35 18.56
N SER A 219 22.23 -2.29 18.21
CA SER A 219 21.96 -3.48 18.99
C SER A 219 22.28 -4.73 18.21
N TYR A 220 22.82 -5.72 18.88
CA TYR A 220 23.14 -7.03 18.32
C TYR A 220 23.01 -8.12 19.39
N THR A 221 22.81 -9.35 18.95
CA THR A 221 22.83 -10.50 19.86
C THR A 221 24.27 -10.99 20.02
N ASP A 222 24.81 -10.90 21.23
CA ASP A 222 26.13 -11.41 21.54
C ASP A 222 26.13 -12.95 21.40
N THR A 223 26.94 -13.47 20.49
CA THR A 223 27.02 -14.90 20.19
C THR A 223 27.53 -15.74 21.35
N THR A 224 28.25 -15.11 22.30
CA THR A 224 28.85 -15.78 23.48
C THR A 224 27.81 -15.90 24.61
N THR A 225 27.02 -14.83 24.84
CA THR A 225 26.09 -14.76 25.97
C THR A 225 24.65 -15.02 25.55
N GLY A 226 24.32 -14.93 24.25
CA GLY A 226 22.97 -15.03 23.71
C GLY A 226 22.07 -13.83 24.08
N GLN A 227 22.62 -12.79 24.70
CA GLN A 227 21.87 -11.61 25.14
C GLN A 227 21.97 -10.48 24.12
N MET A 228 20.90 -9.68 24.04
CA MET A 228 20.90 -8.45 23.24
C MET A 228 21.76 -7.41 23.95
N THR A 229 22.76 -6.89 23.25
CA THR A 229 23.64 -5.82 23.71
C THR A 229 23.39 -4.58 22.86
N THR A 230 23.20 -3.43 23.52
CA THR A 230 23.04 -2.14 22.86
C THR A 230 24.23 -1.25 23.20
N LYS A 231 24.80 -0.61 22.19
CA LYS A 231 25.90 0.34 22.32
C LYS A 231 25.56 1.66 21.64
N GLU A 232 26.09 2.75 22.15
CA GLU A 232 25.95 4.08 21.56
C GLU A 232 27.22 4.47 20.79
N LEU A 233 27.05 5.21 19.71
CA LEU A 233 28.12 5.86 18.94
C LEU A 233 27.82 7.36 18.87
N ASN A 234 28.83 8.18 19.18
CA ASN A 234 28.75 9.61 18.93
C ASN A 234 28.92 9.87 17.42
N VAL A 235 28.12 10.75 16.88
CA VAL A 235 28.11 11.09 15.46
C VAL A 235 28.40 12.58 15.31
N THR A 236 29.33 12.89 14.42
CA THR A 236 29.59 14.28 14.03
C THR A 236 28.74 14.61 12.81
N THR A 237 27.86 15.59 12.92
CA THR A 237 27.05 16.07 11.79
C THR A 237 27.86 17.06 10.95
N VAL A 238 27.89 16.87 9.65
CA VAL A 238 28.62 17.67 8.66
C VAL A 238 27.74 17.93 7.44
N THR A 239 28.18 18.86 6.60
CA THR A 239 27.61 19.11 5.27
C THR A 239 28.47 18.43 4.19
N THR A 240 27.93 18.30 2.97
CA THR A 240 28.68 17.79 1.83
C THR A 240 29.92 18.67 1.55
N SER A 241 29.80 19.99 1.69
CA SER A 241 30.92 20.92 1.51
C SER A 241 32.05 20.70 2.54
N ASP A 242 31.69 20.39 3.79
CA ASP A 242 32.69 20.10 4.84
C ASP A 242 33.47 18.81 4.52
N LEU A 243 32.78 17.80 3.98
CA LEU A 243 33.40 16.54 3.56
C LEU A 243 34.34 16.73 2.38
N GLU A 244 33.97 17.52 1.39
CA GLU A 244 34.84 17.85 0.25
C GLU A 244 36.10 18.58 0.71
N VAL A 245 35.99 19.54 1.62
CA VAL A 245 37.12 20.27 2.21
C VAL A 245 38.03 19.33 3.00
N SER A 246 37.46 18.39 3.76
CA SER A 246 38.21 17.39 4.52
C SER A 246 38.73 16.23 3.68
N SER A 247 38.48 16.23 2.36
CA SER A 247 38.83 15.14 1.44
C SER A 247 38.24 13.79 1.87
N TYR A 248 37.05 13.81 2.49
CA TYR A 248 36.40 12.63 3.04
C TYR A 248 37.27 11.79 4.00
N ALA A 249 38.17 12.46 4.73
CA ALA A 249 39.08 11.81 5.66
C ALA A 249 38.36 11.38 6.95
N ILE A 250 37.90 10.11 6.98
CA ILE A 250 37.22 9.50 8.14
C ILE A 250 38.09 8.36 8.68
N ALA A 251 38.37 8.37 9.98
CA ALA A 251 39.19 7.33 10.60
C ALA A 251 38.44 5.97 10.62
N ASP A 252 39.19 4.86 10.70
CA ASP A 252 38.69 3.49 10.56
C ASP A 252 37.57 3.11 11.54
N ASN A 253 37.53 3.71 12.72
CA ASN A 253 36.51 3.45 13.74
C ASN A 253 35.48 4.58 13.91
N ASP A 254 35.58 5.65 13.11
CA ASP A 254 34.75 6.82 13.24
C ASP A 254 33.52 6.74 12.33
N ILE A 255 32.50 7.51 12.70
CA ILE A 255 31.27 7.69 11.94
C ILE A 255 30.94 9.18 11.87
N VAL A 256 30.55 9.62 10.68
CA VAL A 256 30.16 11.00 10.40
C VAL A 256 28.82 10.97 9.71
N PHE A 257 27.95 11.92 9.99
CA PHE A 257 26.65 12.05 9.36
C PHE A 257 26.61 13.25 8.42
N ASN A 258 26.39 12.99 7.14
CA ASN A 258 26.13 14.03 6.15
C ASN A 258 24.64 14.36 6.18
N LYS A 259 24.28 15.53 6.73
CA LYS A 259 22.89 15.95 6.87
C LYS A 259 22.22 16.27 5.53
N ASP A 260 22.98 16.72 4.52
CA ASP A 260 22.43 17.11 3.20
C ASP A 260 21.96 15.87 2.45
N THR A 261 22.73 14.79 2.49
CA THR A 261 22.43 13.53 1.80
C THR A 261 21.72 12.50 2.67
N GLY A 262 21.61 12.70 3.99
CA GLY A 262 21.05 11.72 4.91
C GLY A 262 21.85 10.43 4.99
N GLU A 263 23.20 10.51 4.94
CA GLU A 263 24.10 9.37 4.90
C GLU A 263 25.04 9.34 6.11
N PHE A 264 25.15 8.18 6.74
CA PHE A 264 26.21 7.89 7.68
C PHE A 264 27.42 7.37 6.91
N LEU A 265 28.53 8.06 7.01
CA LEU A 265 29.80 7.66 6.43
C LEU A 265 30.67 7.12 7.55
N MET A 266 31.26 5.95 7.35
CA MET A 266 32.03 5.28 8.39
C MET A 266 33.30 4.63 7.83
N GLY A 267 34.29 4.49 8.69
CA GLY A 267 35.53 3.80 8.38
C GLY A 267 35.33 2.29 8.25
N LYS A 268 36.28 1.64 7.59
CA LYS A 268 36.22 0.22 7.22
C LYS A 268 36.07 -0.70 8.43
N THR A 269 36.76 -0.44 9.52
CA THR A 269 36.76 -1.29 10.72
C THR A 269 35.39 -1.27 11.40
N LEU A 270 34.81 -0.07 11.58
CA LEU A 270 33.47 0.07 12.16
C LEU A 270 32.40 -0.62 11.30
N ALA A 271 32.42 -0.40 10.00
CA ALA A 271 31.47 -1.03 9.07
C ALA A 271 31.55 -2.57 9.11
N SER A 272 32.76 -3.12 9.11
CA SER A 272 32.98 -4.57 9.19
C SER A 272 32.50 -5.14 10.51
N ASN A 273 32.70 -4.44 11.62
CA ASN A 273 32.21 -4.85 12.94
C ASN A 273 30.67 -4.87 12.99
N LEU A 274 30.00 -3.82 12.52
CA LEU A 274 28.54 -3.74 12.49
C LEU A 274 27.94 -4.87 11.64
N LYS A 275 28.52 -5.15 10.47
CA LYS A 275 28.10 -6.26 9.60
C LYS A 275 28.32 -7.62 10.26
N SER A 276 29.50 -7.86 10.87
CA SER A 276 29.81 -9.14 11.49
C SER A 276 28.92 -9.46 12.69
N PHE A 277 28.43 -8.44 13.38
CA PHE A 277 27.47 -8.59 14.47
C PHE A 277 26.03 -8.76 13.99
N GLY A 278 25.74 -8.56 12.71
CA GLY A 278 24.36 -8.47 12.21
C GLY A 278 23.57 -7.38 12.95
N ALA A 279 24.24 -6.24 13.22
CA ALA A 279 23.71 -5.19 14.10
C ALA A 279 22.50 -4.49 13.45
N THR A 280 21.54 -4.10 14.30
CA THR A 280 20.50 -3.14 13.94
C THR A 280 20.88 -1.77 14.49
N VAL A 281 21.01 -0.80 13.61
CA VAL A 281 21.29 0.60 13.94
C VAL A 281 19.98 1.34 14.13
N SER A 282 19.79 1.96 15.27
CA SER A 282 18.62 2.79 15.59
C SER A 282 19.04 4.26 15.60
N VAL A 283 18.31 5.05 14.83
CA VAL A 283 18.57 6.47 14.64
C VAL A 283 17.30 7.26 14.92
N ASN A 284 17.43 8.33 15.70
CA ASN A 284 16.37 9.31 15.90
C ASN A 284 16.81 10.64 15.31
N TYR A 285 16.01 11.21 14.45
CA TYR A 285 16.35 12.46 13.78
C TYR A 285 15.14 13.35 13.53
N ASP A 286 15.40 14.64 13.38
CA ASP A 286 14.41 15.63 13.06
C ASP A 286 14.51 16.03 11.58
N LYS A 287 13.39 16.00 10.87
CA LYS A 287 13.26 16.52 9.50
C LYS A 287 12.16 17.57 9.45
N THR A 288 12.50 18.72 8.91
CA THR A 288 11.58 19.81 8.65
C THR A 288 11.53 20.09 7.15
N GLY A 289 10.33 20.13 6.61
CA GLY A 289 10.10 20.31 5.19
C GLY A 289 10.18 19.00 4.41
N PHE A 290 9.16 18.78 3.59
CA PHE A 290 9.06 17.63 2.69
C PHE A 290 8.67 18.12 1.31
N SER A 291 9.30 17.59 0.29
CA SER A 291 8.98 17.91 -1.10
C SER A 291 7.76 17.12 -1.58
N LYS A 292 7.08 17.64 -2.58
CA LYS A 292 6.03 16.89 -3.26
C LYS A 292 6.57 15.54 -3.75
N GLY A 293 5.84 14.46 -3.50
CA GLY A 293 6.22 13.09 -3.87
C GLY A 293 7.02 12.34 -2.81
N GLU A 294 7.56 13.01 -1.78
CA GLU A 294 8.22 12.31 -0.67
C GLU A 294 7.20 11.50 0.14
N LEU A 295 7.66 10.37 0.65
CA LEU A 295 6.86 9.47 1.49
C LEU A 295 6.51 10.12 2.83
N ARG A 296 5.30 9.87 3.32
CA ARG A 296 4.88 10.32 4.64
C ARG A 296 5.44 9.42 5.74
N PRO A 297 6.19 9.97 6.72
CA PRO A 297 6.85 9.18 7.76
C PRO A 297 5.92 8.29 8.57
N GLU A 298 4.69 8.75 8.82
CA GLU A 298 3.68 8.05 9.62
C GLU A 298 3.26 6.69 9.05
N ASN A 299 3.52 6.42 7.76
CA ASN A 299 3.20 5.14 7.15
C ASN A 299 4.33 4.11 7.26
N TYR A 300 5.55 4.57 7.61
CA TYR A 300 6.77 3.74 7.59
C TYR A 300 7.46 3.60 8.93
N PHE A 301 7.50 4.66 9.74
CA PHE A 301 8.37 4.77 10.91
C PHE A 301 7.56 5.07 12.18
N ASP A 302 8.15 4.78 13.32
CA ASP A 302 7.73 5.41 14.55
C ASP A 302 8.10 6.87 14.46
N CYS A 303 7.14 7.77 14.56
CA CYS A 303 7.41 9.18 14.42
C CYS A 303 6.44 10.05 15.20
N THR A 304 6.87 11.26 15.49
CA THR A 304 6.03 12.28 16.11
C THR A 304 5.96 13.50 15.19
N ASN A 305 4.76 13.85 14.76
CA ASN A 305 4.53 15.10 14.04
C ASN A 305 4.53 16.25 15.06
N ASN A 306 5.56 17.08 15.01
CA ASN A 306 5.77 18.23 15.89
C ASN A 306 5.43 19.57 15.21
N THR A 307 4.72 19.55 14.09
CA THR A 307 4.33 20.78 13.36
C THR A 307 3.52 21.71 14.24
N ASP A 308 2.63 21.18 15.06
CA ASP A 308 2.03 21.90 16.19
C ASP A 308 2.70 21.42 17.50
N ALA A 309 3.65 22.20 17.98
CA ALA A 309 4.38 21.87 19.21
C ALA A 309 3.48 21.80 20.47
N ALA A 310 2.29 22.40 20.44
CA ALA A 310 1.33 22.33 21.54
C ALA A 310 0.54 21.00 21.55
N ASN A 311 0.39 20.38 20.37
CA ASN A 311 -0.38 19.15 20.20
C ASN A 311 0.39 18.17 19.30
N PRO A 312 1.51 17.58 19.73
CA PRO A 312 2.26 16.62 18.94
C PRO A 312 1.45 15.35 18.71
N ILE A 313 1.50 14.82 17.49
CA ILE A 313 0.80 13.59 17.12
C ILE A 313 1.84 12.48 16.99
N GLN A 314 1.71 11.45 17.83
CA GLN A 314 2.60 10.30 17.79
C GLN A 314 2.00 9.17 16.96
N TYR A 315 2.83 8.58 16.10
CA TYR A 315 2.53 7.41 15.28
C TYR A 315 3.46 6.26 15.67
N THR A 316 2.87 5.10 15.95
CA THR A 316 3.61 3.88 16.32
C THR A 316 3.38 2.83 15.25
N ASN A 317 4.45 2.42 14.58
CA ASN A 317 4.45 1.39 13.54
C ASN A 317 5.26 0.15 13.93
N PHE A 318 5.99 0.22 15.06
CA PHE A 318 6.75 -0.91 15.59
C PHE A 318 6.38 -1.17 17.05
N GLU A 319 6.26 -2.44 17.39
CA GLU A 319 6.07 -2.91 18.77
C GLU A 319 7.04 -4.06 19.03
N ASN A 320 7.84 -3.95 20.09
CA ASN A 320 8.88 -4.94 20.42
C ASN A 320 9.84 -5.25 19.26
N GLY A 321 10.20 -4.23 18.47
CA GLY A 321 11.10 -4.35 17.31
C GLY A 321 10.47 -5.03 16.07
N LYS A 322 9.16 -5.31 16.09
CA LYS A 322 8.43 -5.85 14.95
C LYS A 322 7.42 -4.83 14.45
N ARG A 323 7.28 -4.75 13.13
CA ARG A 323 6.27 -3.90 12.52
C ARG A 323 4.87 -4.37 12.88
N VAL A 324 4.04 -3.45 13.33
CA VAL A 324 2.62 -3.69 13.62
C VAL A 324 1.87 -3.82 12.30
N ARG A 325 1.15 -4.93 12.13
CA ARG A 325 0.28 -5.12 10.97
C ARG A 325 -1.00 -4.32 11.14
N GLN A 326 -1.33 -3.56 10.11
CA GLN A 326 -2.57 -2.78 10.04
C GLN A 326 -3.50 -3.44 9.03
N ASP A 327 -4.05 -4.60 9.41
CA ASP A 327 -4.85 -5.44 8.53
C ASP A 327 -6.30 -4.93 8.46
N ILE A 328 -6.77 -4.63 7.25
CA ILE A 328 -8.18 -4.31 6.98
C ILE A 328 -8.87 -5.59 6.56
N GLU A 329 -9.84 -6.03 7.35
CA GLU A 329 -10.54 -7.29 7.15
C GLU A 329 -11.97 -7.08 6.67
N TYR A 330 -12.36 -7.79 5.64
CA TYR A 330 -13.74 -7.93 5.19
C TYR A 330 -14.32 -9.27 5.62
N THR A 331 -15.50 -9.26 6.24
CA THR A 331 -16.23 -10.50 6.53
C THR A 331 -16.92 -10.97 5.24
N ILE A 332 -16.42 -12.05 4.65
CA ILE A 332 -16.87 -12.57 3.35
C ILE A 332 -17.83 -13.77 3.48
N ALA A 333 -17.91 -14.37 4.67
CA ALA A 333 -18.88 -15.41 5.01
C ALA A 333 -19.00 -15.52 6.53
N SER A 334 -19.94 -16.34 7.03
CA SER A 334 -20.06 -16.63 8.46
C SER A 334 -18.73 -17.19 9.00
N ASN A 335 -18.15 -16.52 9.99
CA ASN A 335 -16.85 -16.86 10.60
C ASN A 335 -15.66 -16.91 9.61
N GLN A 336 -15.71 -16.19 8.50
CA GLN A 336 -14.62 -16.08 7.55
C GLN A 336 -14.37 -14.61 7.21
N THR A 337 -13.16 -14.15 7.54
CA THR A 337 -12.64 -12.83 7.16
C THR A 337 -11.55 -12.96 6.12
N LEU A 338 -11.31 -11.92 5.36
CA LEU A 338 -10.23 -11.79 4.38
C LEU A 338 -9.54 -10.45 4.59
N VAL A 339 -8.23 -10.47 4.76
CA VAL A 339 -7.40 -9.27 4.77
C VAL A 339 -7.24 -8.79 3.32
N VAL A 340 -7.75 -7.60 3.02
CA VAL A 340 -7.78 -7.08 1.64
C VAL A 340 -6.63 -6.13 1.33
N ASN A 341 -6.08 -5.45 2.34
CA ASN A 341 -5.05 -4.46 2.11
C ASN A 341 -3.65 -5.07 1.99
N THR A 342 -2.79 -4.34 1.26
CA THR A 342 -1.34 -4.52 1.21
C THR A 342 -0.71 -3.28 1.84
N GLN A 343 0.24 -3.45 2.77
CA GLN A 343 0.90 -2.33 3.42
C GLN A 343 1.99 -1.74 2.50
N ALA A 344 2.04 -0.42 2.38
CA ALA A 344 3.03 0.30 1.58
C ALA A 344 4.47 -0.11 1.90
N SER A 345 4.78 -0.31 3.16
CA SER A 345 6.13 -0.67 3.62
C SER A 345 6.67 -1.98 3.07
N THR A 346 5.82 -2.85 2.51
CA THR A 346 6.23 -4.13 1.91
C THR A 346 6.51 -4.02 0.42
N VAL A 347 5.98 -2.99 -0.24
CA VAL A 347 6.04 -2.84 -1.70
C VAL A 347 6.69 -1.52 -2.11
N PHE A 348 6.23 -0.41 -1.54
CA PHE A 348 6.78 0.93 -1.78
C PHE A 348 7.88 1.23 -0.76
N ASN A 349 8.98 0.47 -0.83
CA ASN A 349 10.11 0.66 0.08
C ASN A 349 10.73 2.05 -0.11
N SER A 350 11.05 2.74 0.99
CA SER A 350 11.76 4.03 0.98
C SER A 350 13.13 3.99 0.29
N ASP A 351 13.77 2.82 0.29
CA ASP A 351 15.05 2.62 -0.39
C ASP A 351 14.97 2.83 -1.91
N ILE A 352 13.79 2.62 -2.52
CA ILE A 352 13.58 2.80 -3.97
C ILE A 352 13.82 4.26 -4.38
N ALA A 353 13.25 5.24 -3.61
CA ALA A 353 13.49 6.65 -3.85
C ALA A 353 14.97 6.98 -3.73
N ARG A 354 15.59 6.52 -2.64
CA ARG A 354 17.01 6.77 -2.36
C ARG A 354 17.94 6.20 -3.44
N ASP A 355 17.60 5.04 -4.00
CA ASP A 355 18.36 4.45 -5.09
C ASP A 355 18.14 5.19 -6.41
N LEU A 356 16.92 5.66 -6.69
CA LEU A 356 16.63 6.52 -7.85
C LEU A 356 17.34 7.88 -7.75
N ASP A 357 17.33 8.51 -6.59
CA ASP A 357 18.06 9.77 -6.35
C ASP A 357 19.57 9.58 -6.56
N ASN A 358 20.12 8.45 -6.09
CA ASN A 358 21.51 8.11 -6.28
C ASN A 358 21.85 7.90 -7.77
N LEU A 359 20.99 7.19 -8.52
CA LEU A 359 21.16 7.02 -9.97
C LEU A 359 21.07 8.37 -10.71
N THR A 360 20.12 9.21 -10.34
CA THR A 360 19.93 10.53 -10.94
C THR A 360 21.12 11.44 -10.65
N SER A 361 21.57 11.48 -9.40
CA SER A 361 22.71 12.29 -8.96
C SER A 361 24.02 11.89 -9.62
N ILE A 362 24.27 10.58 -9.78
CA ILE A 362 25.53 10.12 -10.40
C ILE A 362 25.56 10.39 -11.91
N VAL A 363 24.41 10.29 -12.60
CA VAL A 363 24.33 10.67 -14.02
C VAL A 363 24.56 12.17 -14.19
N GLN A 364 23.95 13.01 -13.31
CA GLN A 364 24.18 14.45 -13.33
C GLN A 364 25.66 14.78 -13.09
N SER A 365 26.30 14.12 -12.12
CA SER A 365 27.73 14.31 -11.85
C SER A 365 28.62 13.96 -13.05
N ALA A 366 28.27 12.90 -13.80
CA ALA A 366 28.98 12.54 -15.01
C ALA A 366 28.78 13.59 -16.14
N ILE A 367 27.55 14.08 -16.30
CA ILE A 367 27.26 15.17 -17.29
C ILE A 367 28.07 16.42 -16.93
N ASP A 368 28.08 16.83 -15.68
CA ASP A 368 28.80 18.01 -15.21
C ASP A 368 30.30 17.87 -15.41
N ALA A 369 30.88 16.69 -15.11
CA ALA A 369 32.31 16.43 -15.32
C ALA A 369 32.70 16.50 -16.83
N HIS A 370 31.90 15.90 -17.71
CA HIS A 370 32.14 16.00 -19.16
C HIS A 370 31.95 17.42 -19.70
N SER A 371 30.98 18.17 -19.16
CA SER A 371 30.78 19.57 -19.52
C SER A 371 32.02 20.43 -19.22
N VAL A 372 32.70 20.18 -18.10
CA VAL A 372 33.97 20.86 -17.78
C VAL A 372 35.05 20.54 -18.82
N VAL A 373 35.15 19.27 -19.22
CA VAL A 373 36.11 18.85 -20.28
C VAL A 373 35.84 19.58 -21.59
N ASP A 374 34.59 19.66 -22.01
CA ASP A 374 34.22 20.27 -23.29
C ASP A 374 34.38 21.79 -23.25
N ASN A 375 34.03 22.46 -22.18
CA ASN A 375 34.28 23.88 -21.95
C ASN A 375 35.78 24.22 -22.04
N ILE A 376 36.66 23.40 -21.46
CA ILE A 376 38.12 23.62 -21.54
C ILE A 376 38.63 23.38 -22.98
N LYS A 377 38.09 22.39 -23.71
CA LYS A 377 38.43 22.18 -25.13
C LYS A 377 38.03 23.39 -25.99
N GLU A 378 36.83 23.94 -25.77
CA GLU A 378 36.38 25.15 -26.46
C GLU A 378 37.28 26.34 -26.14
N MET A 379 37.63 26.53 -24.85
CA MET A 379 38.60 27.60 -24.46
C MET A 379 39.94 27.47 -25.17
N LYS A 380 40.48 26.26 -25.31
CA LYS A 380 41.72 26.01 -26.05
C LYS A 380 41.63 26.43 -27.53
N GLY A 381 40.43 26.39 -28.12
CA GLY A 381 40.18 26.83 -29.49
C GLY A 381 40.09 28.34 -29.68
N LEU A 382 39.97 29.12 -28.60
CA LEU A 382 39.81 30.56 -28.67
C LEU A 382 41.14 31.26 -28.93
N SER A 383 41.15 32.20 -29.88
CA SER A 383 42.36 32.96 -30.29
C SER A 383 43.01 33.75 -29.15
N GLN A 384 42.22 34.16 -28.14
CA GLN A 384 42.71 34.89 -26.98
C GLN A 384 43.64 34.06 -26.08
N TYR A 385 43.56 32.72 -26.15
CA TYR A 385 44.38 31.79 -25.37
C TYR A 385 45.41 31.04 -26.27
N SER A 386 45.83 31.65 -27.38
CA SER A 386 46.76 31.05 -28.34
C SER A 386 48.23 31.13 -27.90
N SER A 387 48.53 31.81 -26.77
CA SER A 387 49.89 31.84 -26.23
C SER A 387 50.31 30.43 -25.77
N LYS A 388 51.62 30.12 -25.89
CA LYS A 388 52.15 28.83 -25.50
C LYS A 388 51.86 28.53 -24.01
N ASP A 389 52.05 29.50 -23.17
CA ASP A 389 51.85 29.36 -21.71
C ASP A 389 50.34 29.12 -21.34
N ASP A 390 49.40 29.75 -22.08
CA ASP A 390 47.98 29.55 -21.93
C ASP A 390 47.57 28.15 -22.37
N GLN A 391 48.12 27.70 -23.49
CA GLN A 391 47.84 26.36 -24.03
C GLN A 391 48.38 25.27 -23.11
N GLU A 392 49.59 25.39 -22.52
CA GLU A 392 50.17 24.47 -21.55
C GLU A 392 49.34 24.43 -20.26
N TYR A 393 48.87 25.59 -19.77
CA TYR A 393 47.99 25.67 -18.64
C TYR A 393 46.63 24.99 -18.89
N LEU A 394 45.97 25.32 -20.01
CA LEU A 394 44.70 24.70 -20.38
C LEU A 394 44.83 23.18 -20.63
N GLU A 395 45.98 22.71 -21.12
CA GLU A 395 46.27 21.27 -21.24
C GLU A 395 46.31 20.59 -19.87
N SER A 396 46.95 21.22 -18.88
CA SER A 396 46.98 20.70 -17.51
C SER A 396 45.57 20.64 -16.87
N CYS A 397 44.74 21.68 -17.09
CA CYS A 397 43.35 21.70 -16.66
C CYS A 397 42.54 20.62 -17.38
N LEU A 398 42.74 20.43 -18.69
CA LEU A 398 42.06 19.39 -19.46
C LEU A 398 42.40 17.98 -18.98
N ALA A 399 43.68 17.71 -18.70
CA ALA A 399 44.11 16.41 -18.19
C ALA A 399 43.46 16.10 -16.80
N ALA A 400 43.39 17.10 -15.92
CA ALA A 400 42.73 16.96 -14.64
C ALA A 400 41.21 16.78 -14.79
N ALA A 401 40.55 17.53 -15.68
CA ALA A 401 39.11 17.38 -15.95
C ALA A 401 38.75 16.02 -16.59
N GLN A 402 39.60 15.50 -17.48
CA GLN A 402 39.44 14.16 -18.05
C GLN A 402 39.52 13.08 -16.97
N LYS A 403 40.51 13.19 -16.07
CA LYS A 403 40.58 12.27 -14.89
C LYS A 403 39.33 12.31 -14.03
N GLN A 404 38.74 13.48 -13.81
CA GLN A 404 37.46 13.63 -13.09
C GLN A 404 36.31 12.97 -13.85
N ALA A 405 36.22 13.16 -15.17
CA ALA A 405 35.21 12.54 -16.02
C ALA A 405 35.34 11.00 -16.01
N ASP A 406 36.54 10.47 -16.10
CA ASP A 406 36.80 9.02 -16.01
C ASP A 406 36.36 8.45 -14.65
N TYR A 407 36.58 9.17 -13.56
CA TYR A 407 36.10 8.77 -12.25
C TYR A 407 34.58 8.79 -12.15
N ALA A 408 33.94 9.82 -12.68
CA ALA A 408 32.48 9.94 -12.71
C ALA A 408 31.84 8.82 -13.56
N ASP A 409 32.40 8.50 -14.71
CA ASP A 409 31.95 7.41 -15.58
C ASP A 409 32.10 6.05 -14.90
N HIS A 410 33.23 5.77 -14.25
CA HIS A 410 33.44 4.53 -13.51
C HIS A 410 32.48 4.40 -12.32
N GLN A 411 32.27 5.49 -11.61
CA GLN A 411 31.30 5.52 -10.49
C GLN A 411 29.88 5.31 -11.01
N MET A 412 29.50 5.94 -12.11
CA MET A 412 28.21 5.76 -12.74
C MET A 412 27.99 4.28 -13.09
N GLN A 413 28.92 3.64 -13.80
CA GLN A 413 28.84 2.21 -14.12
C GLN A 413 28.69 1.34 -12.86
N THR A 414 29.45 1.63 -11.81
CA THR A 414 29.40 0.88 -10.54
C THR A 414 28.03 0.99 -9.88
N VAL A 415 27.46 2.20 -9.82
CA VAL A 415 26.16 2.47 -9.22
C VAL A 415 25.04 1.83 -10.04
N PHE A 416 25.09 1.91 -11.36
CA PHE A 416 24.11 1.28 -12.24
C PHE A 416 24.16 -0.26 -12.17
N ASN A 417 25.34 -0.87 -12.11
CA ASN A 417 25.47 -2.32 -11.91
C ASN A 417 24.89 -2.78 -10.58
N ARG A 418 25.06 -2.01 -9.50
CA ARG A 418 24.40 -2.29 -8.21
C ARG A 418 22.89 -2.09 -8.32
N GLY A 419 22.47 -1.07 -9.04
CA GLY A 419 21.05 -0.79 -9.33
C GLY A 419 20.34 -2.00 -9.93
N LEU A 420 20.95 -2.70 -10.88
CA LEU A 420 20.38 -3.91 -11.47
C LEU A 420 19.92 -4.90 -10.40
N THR A 421 20.81 -5.28 -9.47
CA THR A 421 20.49 -6.23 -8.41
C THR A 421 19.44 -5.69 -7.43
N LYS A 422 19.52 -4.40 -7.07
CA LYS A 422 18.55 -3.78 -6.14
C LYS A 422 17.15 -3.73 -6.74
N PHE A 423 17.03 -3.27 -7.99
CA PHE A 423 15.73 -3.19 -8.66
C PHE A 423 15.13 -4.57 -8.99
N GLU A 424 15.96 -5.60 -9.23
CA GLU A 424 15.49 -7.00 -9.25
C GLU A 424 14.87 -7.41 -7.91
N GLY A 425 15.49 -7.05 -6.80
CA GLY A 425 14.93 -7.27 -5.46
C GLY A 425 13.57 -6.61 -5.29
N TYR A 426 13.45 -5.32 -5.62
CA TYR A 426 12.17 -4.60 -5.54
C TYR A 426 11.09 -5.19 -6.45
N MET A 427 11.45 -5.61 -7.68
CA MET A 427 10.51 -6.33 -8.56
C MET A 427 10.07 -7.67 -7.97
N SER A 428 10.95 -8.38 -7.26
CA SER A 428 10.60 -9.62 -6.57
C SER A 428 9.56 -9.37 -5.46
N ASP A 429 9.74 -8.33 -4.66
CA ASP A 429 8.79 -7.96 -3.59
C ASP A 429 7.42 -7.59 -4.16
N VAL A 430 7.38 -6.81 -5.25
CA VAL A 430 6.15 -6.49 -5.98
C VAL A 430 5.48 -7.74 -6.55
N ASN A 431 6.24 -8.66 -7.14
CA ASN A 431 5.71 -9.92 -7.66
C ASN A 431 5.09 -10.79 -6.56
N LEU A 432 5.71 -10.84 -5.38
CA LEU A 432 5.15 -11.53 -4.22
C LEU A 432 3.83 -10.91 -3.79
N ALA A 433 3.76 -9.58 -3.75
CA ALA A 433 2.52 -8.86 -3.42
C ALA A 433 1.42 -9.09 -4.46
N ILE A 434 1.72 -9.07 -5.76
CA ILE A 434 0.76 -9.41 -6.83
C ILE A 434 0.26 -10.85 -6.67
N THR A 435 1.14 -11.79 -6.34
CA THR A 435 0.77 -13.20 -6.12
C THR A 435 -0.14 -13.34 -4.90
N ASP A 436 0.13 -12.61 -3.82
CA ASP A 436 -0.73 -12.61 -2.61
C ASP A 436 -2.12 -12.04 -2.94
N VAL A 437 -2.20 -10.91 -3.64
CA VAL A 437 -3.46 -10.31 -4.10
C VAL A 437 -4.23 -11.26 -5.01
N GLY A 438 -3.57 -11.88 -5.99
CA GLY A 438 -4.21 -12.87 -6.87
C GLY A 438 -4.72 -14.10 -6.11
N SER A 439 -3.99 -14.58 -5.10
CA SER A 439 -4.43 -15.68 -4.23
C SER A 439 -5.67 -15.30 -3.41
N LYS A 440 -5.71 -14.07 -2.90
CA LYS A 440 -6.88 -13.51 -2.20
C LYS A 440 -8.08 -13.36 -3.13
N GLY A 441 -7.86 -12.92 -4.37
CA GLY A 441 -8.89 -12.85 -5.41
C GLY A 441 -9.51 -14.23 -5.69
N GLN A 442 -8.69 -15.28 -5.87
CA GLN A 442 -9.18 -16.65 -6.05
C GLN A 442 -9.98 -17.16 -4.85
N GLN A 443 -9.52 -16.86 -3.62
CA GLN A 443 -10.28 -17.21 -2.42
C GLN A 443 -11.64 -16.50 -2.38
N LEU A 444 -11.69 -15.27 -2.84
CA LEU A 444 -12.91 -14.48 -2.93
C LEU A 444 -13.89 -15.08 -3.95
N ASP A 445 -13.41 -15.45 -5.14
CA ASP A 445 -14.20 -16.09 -6.20
C ASP A 445 -14.84 -17.40 -5.73
N ILE A 446 -14.05 -18.27 -5.07
CA ILE A 446 -14.55 -19.52 -4.49
C ILE A 446 -15.66 -19.23 -3.46
N THR A 447 -15.44 -18.23 -2.60
CA THR A 447 -16.39 -17.87 -1.56
C THR A 447 -17.65 -17.25 -2.15
N LYS A 448 -17.54 -16.42 -3.19
CA LYS A 448 -18.64 -15.82 -3.95
C LYS A 448 -19.55 -16.88 -4.56
N ASN A 449 -18.96 -17.87 -5.24
CA ASN A 449 -19.70 -18.99 -5.81
C ASN A 449 -20.43 -19.81 -4.74
N ARG A 450 -19.79 -20.05 -3.60
CA ARG A 450 -20.41 -20.72 -2.45
C ARG A 450 -21.57 -19.91 -1.89
N MET A 451 -21.42 -18.58 -1.73
CA MET A 451 -22.49 -17.70 -1.21
C MET A 451 -23.67 -17.64 -2.19
N SER A 452 -23.42 -17.58 -3.50
CA SER A 452 -24.46 -17.64 -4.52
C SER A 452 -25.28 -18.94 -4.43
N ASN A 453 -24.62 -20.08 -4.33
CA ASN A 453 -25.32 -21.38 -4.18
C ASN A 453 -26.10 -21.45 -2.86
N GLN A 454 -25.55 -20.90 -1.77
CA GLN A 454 -26.26 -20.84 -0.50
C GLN A 454 -27.48 -19.89 -0.57
N GLN A 455 -27.36 -18.75 -1.25
CA GLN A 455 -28.46 -17.81 -1.47
C GLN A 455 -29.62 -18.52 -2.16
N GLN A 456 -29.36 -19.17 -3.30
CA GLN A 456 -30.36 -19.91 -4.06
C GLN A 456 -31.03 -21.02 -3.21
N THR A 457 -30.22 -21.76 -2.47
CA THR A 457 -30.75 -22.82 -1.59
C THR A 457 -31.65 -22.26 -0.50
N VAL A 458 -31.25 -21.19 0.18
CA VAL A 458 -32.03 -20.58 1.26
C VAL A 458 -33.30 -19.89 0.68
N GLU A 459 -33.22 -19.30 -0.52
CA GLU A 459 -34.40 -18.75 -1.21
C GLU A 459 -35.41 -19.85 -1.54
N ALA A 460 -34.97 -20.98 -2.09
CA ALA A 460 -35.83 -22.13 -2.35
C ALA A 460 -36.49 -22.65 -1.05
N LEU A 461 -35.70 -22.86 0.01
CA LEU A 461 -36.20 -23.28 1.32
C LEU A 461 -37.20 -22.28 1.92
N LYS A 462 -36.95 -20.98 1.75
CA LYS A 462 -37.85 -19.92 2.19
C LYS A 462 -39.18 -19.98 1.39
N SER A 463 -39.10 -20.12 0.06
CA SER A 463 -40.27 -20.25 -0.81
C SER A 463 -41.07 -21.50 -0.42
N ASP A 464 -40.42 -22.66 -0.30
CA ASP A 464 -41.07 -23.90 0.14
C ASP A 464 -41.75 -23.79 1.50
N ASN A 465 -41.17 -23.00 2.41
CA ASN A 465 -41.73 -22.81 3.75
C ASN A 465 -42.88 -21.81 3.81
N GLU A 466 -42.81 -20.71 3.05
CA GLU A 466 -43.73 -19.57 3.13
C GLU A 466 -44.80 -19.58 2.04
N ASP A 467 -44.46 -20.02 0.82
CA ASP A 467 -45.32 -19.87 -0.34
C ASP A 467 -46.27 -21.08 -0.49
N LYS A 468 -47.43 -20.85 -1.02
CA LYS A 468 -48.42 -21.87 -1.38
C LYS A 468 -48.74 -21.75 -2.87
N ASP A 469 -48.80 -22.88 -3.57
CA ASP A 469 -49.14 -22.92 -5.00
C ASP A 469 -50.50 -22.29 -5.25
N LEU A 470 -50.55 -21.33 -6.19
CA LEU A 470 -51.74 -20.62 -6.53
C LEU A 470 -52.84 -21.56 -7.09
N SER A 471 -52.45 -22.59 -7.84
CA SER A 471 -53.38 -23.58 -8.39
C SER A 471 -54.06 -24.38 -7.28
N GLU A 472 -53.27 -24.81 -6.29
CA GLU A 472 -53.79 -25.50 -5.10
C GLU A 472 -54.73 -24.60 -4.27
N ILE A 473 -54.35 -23.33 -4.06
CA ILE A 473 -55.21 -22.36 -3.36
C ILE A 473 -56.54 -22.16 -4.07
N ILE A 474 -56.54 -22.04 -5.39
CA ILE A 474 -57.77 -21.83 -6.18
C ILE A 474 -58.72 -23.05 -6.06
N ILE A 475 -58.16 -24.27 -6.11
CA ILE A 475 -58.92 -25.52 -5.93
C ILE A 475 -59.54 -25.56 -4.53
N ASP A 476 -58.72 -25.33 -3.50
CA ASP A 476 -59.15 -25.31 -2.10
C ASP A 476 -60.20 -24.22 -1.85
N TYR A 477 -60.01 -23.02 -2.41
CA TYR A 477 -60.95 -21.91 -2.28
C TYR A 477 -62.27 -22.24 -2.93
N THR A 478 -62.28 -22.76 -4.16
CA THR A 478 -63.50 -23.13 -4.89
C THR A 478 -64.30 -24.22 -4.15
N SER A 479 -63.55 -25.23 -3.66
CA SER A 479 -64.13 -26.29 -2.85
C SER A 479 -64.74 -25.77 -1.54
N SER A 480 -64.01 -24.96 -0.79
CA SER A 480 -64.46 -24.38 0.46
C SER A 480 -65.63 -23.38 0.27
N TYR A 481 -65.60 -22.60 -0.81
CA TYR A 481 -66.68 -21.67 -1.17
C TYR A 481 -67.95 -22.42 -1.52
N THR A 482 -67.84 -23.51 -2.29
CA THR A 482 -68.97 -24.39 -2.63
C THR A 482 -69.57 -25.03 -1.37
N ALA A 483 -68.72 -25.52 -0.44
CA ALA A 483 -69.16 -26.06 0.84
C ALA A 483 -69.82 -24.99 1.73
N TYR A 484 -69.31 -23.76 1.73
CA TYR A 484 -69.97 -22.63 2.41
C TYR A 484 -71.33 -22.31 1.83
N GLN A 485 -71.51 -22.25 0.48
CA GLN A 485 -72.80 -22.05 -0.15
C GLN A 485 -73.79 -23.19 0.15
N ALA A 486 -73.31 -24.45 0.10
CA ALA A 486 -74.14 -25.62 0.42
C ALA A 486 -74.58 -25.58 1.89
N SER A 487 -73.72 -25.18 2.83
CA SER A 487 -74.06 -25.06 4.25
C SER A 487 -75.10 -23.96 4.51
N LEU A 488 -75.03 -22.84 3.80
CA LEU A 488 -76.04 -21.78 3.86
C LEU A 488 -77.41 -22.28 3.33
N GLN A 489 -77.43 -23.02 2.22
CA GLN A 489 -78.68 -23.61 1.66
C GLN A 489 -79.28 -24.65 2.59
N ALA A 490 -78.42 -25.48 3.23
CA ALA A 490 -78.90 -26.47 4.20
C ALA A 490 -79.50 -25.78 5.45
N ALA A 491 -78.88 -24.70 5.93
CA ALA A 491 -79.40 -23.90 7.04
C ALA A 491 -80.77 -23.29 6.71
N ALA A 492 -80.89 -22.70 5.53
CA ALA A 492 -82.16 -22.11 5.07
C ALA A 492 -83.32 -23.15 4.96
N LYS A 493 -83.00 -24.41 4.60
CA LYS A 493 -83.98 -25.49 4.60
C LYS A 493 -84.37 -25.92 6.00
N LEU A 494 -83.41 -26.01 6.93
CA LEU A 494 -83.66 -26.36 8.35
C LEU A 494 -84.53 -25.29 9.05
N GLU A 495 -84.33 -24.01 8.72
CA GLU A 495 -85.11 -22.91 9.30
C GLU A 495 -86.53 -22.85 8.79
N ARG A 496 -86.79 -23.39 7.63
CA ARG A 496 -88.14 -23.47 7.04
C ARG A 496 -88.96 -24.68 7.47
N GLN A 497 -88.34 -25.71 8.02
CA GLN A 497 -89.03 -26.87 8.56
C GLN A 497 -89.61 -26.53 9.93
N THR A 498 -90.85 -26.09 9.95
CA THR A 498 -91.62 -25.90 11.17
C THR A 498 -92.37 -27.20 11.50
N LEU A 499 -92.72 -27.32 12.82
CA LEU A 499 -93.53 -28.46 13.31
C LEU A 499 -94.80 -28.73 12.54
N LEU A 500 -95.28 -27.78 11.69
CA LEU A 500 -96.43 -27.88 10.83
C LEU A 500 -96.26 -28.75 9.56
N ASP A 501 -94.99 -29.01 9.16
CA ASP A 501 -94.66 -29.86 8.00
C ASP A 501 -94.64 -31.37 8.38
N TYR A 502 -94.84 -31.70 9.64
CA TYR A 502 -94.89 -33.06 10.20
C TYR A 502 -96.27 -33.45 10.83
N LEU A 503 -97.23 -32.57 10.74
CA LEU A 503 -98.65 -32.83 10.99
C LEU A 503 -99.43 -32.97 9.74
#